data_03c4bd168bd57dbb85f6439ac0f9baa1
#
_entry.id   03c4bd168bd57dbb85f6439ac0f9baa1
#
_cell.length_a   1.000
_cell.length_b   1.000
_cell.length_c   1.000
_cell.angle_alpha   90.00
_cell.angle_beta   90.00
_cell.angle_gamma   90.00
#
_symmetry.space_group_name_H-M   'P 1'
#
loop_
_entity.id
_entity.type
_entity.pdbx_description
1 polymer ?
#
loop_
_entity_poly.entity_id
_entity_poly.type
_entity_poly.pdbx_seq_one_letter_code
_entity_poly.pdbx_strand_id
1 'polypeptide(L)'
;MTTFVTITSKKSFSYNEFLDYADIPELELSYCAKNDADGVECWFFARRNISTTLFLLQRTAQGYELHVDNLAAYDDLRMFPYIADTLTNFLDGNVVEAAEESLYKIFDEEWAADTISEEIALLKGSLSIIPQYFIVLPTVAGCYITLDTLRNFGVSLHSSTPRIYGYIQYAMRNKFLPSGEPLILHDTEDTIEVDIPQHTPVGRVKSWQLDGCETYETYSREDVELLLTLADEYKNGRTLHGVVLNDIGTLFHEGVGMPIDGEKAIYWFGEALKAGDTLYAPTNLGDLFRKGCGIIKPSLQDALNAYKKSTDPYAHYRIGQAHEEGWTSAPNIREAIKWYELAADEGHHLAIKRLNSMDPK
;
A
#
# COMPACT_ATOMS: atom_id res chain seq x y z
N MET A 1 11.81 11.05 10.52
CA MET A 1 13.20 11.36 10.06
C MET A 1 13.38 10.62 8.75
N THR A 2 13.83 11.30 7.70
CA THR A 2 14.13 10.63 6.43
C THR A 2 15.32 9.72 6.62
N THR A 3 15.21 8.46 6.25
CA THR A 3 16.33 7.52 6.28
C THR A 3 17.24 7.79 5.09
N PHE A 4 18.55 7.80 5.29
CA PHE A 4 19.51 8.01 4.20
C PHE A 4 20.78 7.17 4.37
N VAL A 5 21.45 6.97 3.25
CA VAL A 5 22.75 6.31 3.16
C VAL A 5 23.72 7.24 2.44
N THR A 6 24.91 7.44 3.01
CA THR A 6 25.98 8.25 2.42
C THR A 6 26.91 7.38 1.60
N ILE A 7 27.05 7.72 0.31
CA ILE A 7 27.94 7.03 -0.65
C ILE A 7 29.09 7.99 -1.02
N THR A 8 30.30 7.66 -0.62
CA THR A 8 31.49 8.41 -1.05
C THR A 8 31.88 7.99 -2.46
N SER A 9 31.91 8.94 -3.40
CA SER A 9 32.30 8.70 -4.78
C SER A 9 32.74 10.00 -5.46
N LYS A 10 33.63 9.88 -6.44
CA LYS A 10 34.03 10.95 -7.35
C LYS A 10 33.39 10.86 -8.72
N LYS A 11 32.75 9.73 -9.03
CA LYS A 11 32.07 9.49 -10.31
C LYS A 11 30.81 10.33 -10.41
N SER A 12 30.57 10.90 -11.57
CA SER A 12 29.31 11.62 -11.83
C SER A 12 28.18 10.63 -12.06
N PHE A 13 27.01 10.90 -11.51
CA PHE A 13 25.82 10.09 -11.71
C PHE A 13 25.16 10.45 -13.04
N SER A 14 24.80 9.42 -13.81
CA SER A 14 24.00 9.51 -15.02
C SER A 14 22.81 8.54 -14.86
N TYR A 15 21.60 9.10 -14.83
CA TYR A 15 20.40 8.29 -14.61
C TYR A 15 20.17 7.24 -15.72
N ASN A 16 20.37 7.63 -16.99
CA ASN A 16 20.19 6.69 -18.11
C ASN A 16 21.18 5.54 -18.05
N GLU A 17 22.44 5.83 -17.74
CA GLU A 17 23.46 4.78 -17.58
C GLU A 17 23.17 3.91 -16.34
N PHE A 18 22.61 4.51 -15.29
CA PHE A 18 22.20 3.78 -14.10
C PHE A 18 21.02 2.84 -14.39
N LEU A 19 20.01 3.27 -15.15
CA LEU A 19 18.90 2.40 -15.57
C LEU A 19 19.37 1.20 -16.39
N ASP A 20 20.33 1.41 -17.30
CA ASP A 20 20.92 0.34 -18.10
C ASP A 20 21.76 -0.64 -17.25
N TYR A 21 22.31 -0.16 -16.14
CA TYR A 21 23.13 -0.94 -15.21
C TYR A 21 22.29 -1.68 -14.17
N ALA A 22 21.25 -1.02 -13.66
CA ALA A 22 20.49 -1.49 -12.51
C ALA A 22 19.34 -2.42 -12.94
N ASP A 23 19.33 -3.64 -12.41
CA ASP A 23 18.19 -4.56 -12.54
C ASP A 23 17.18 -4.30 -11.40
N ILE A 24 16.56 -3.09 -11.42
CA ILE A 24 15.56 -2.70 -10.43
C ILE A 24 14.21 -2.63 -11.14
N PRO A 25 13.27 -3.56 -10.84
CA PRO A 25 11.97 -3.60 -11.48
C PRO A 25 11.20 -2.28 -11.30
N GLU A 26 10.61 -1.81 -12.40
CA GLU A 26 9.71 -0.64 -12.43
C GLU A 26 10.33 0.70 -12.04
N LEU A 27 11.68 0.81 -11.96
CA LEU A 27 12.35 2.06 -11.60
C LEU A 27 12.18 3.12 -12.70
N GLU A 28 11.75 4.30 -12.31
CA GLU A 28 11.56 5.46 -13.19
C GLU A 28 12.09 6.73 -12.56
N LEU A 29 12.65 7.61 -13.39
CA LEU A 29 12.98 8.98 -12.99
C LEU A 29 11.70 9.82 -12.97
N SER A 30 11.37 10.39 -11.81
CA SER A 30 10.28 11.35 -11.70
C SER A 30 10.68 12.73 -12.21
N TYR A 31 11.76 13.28 -11.68
CA TYR A 31 12.33 14.54 -12.11
C TYR A 31 13.75 14.73 -11.58
N CYS A 32 14.47 15.67 -12.18
CA CYS A 32 15.77 16.15 -11.71
C CYS A 32 15.62 17.61 -11.27
N ALA A 33 16.28 17.96 -10.19
CA ALA A 33 16.38 19.33 -9.74
C ALA A 33 17.86 19.74 -9.64
N LYS A 34 18.15 20.98 -10.01
CA LYS A 34 19.45 21.59 -9.78
C LYS A 34 19.20 22.90 -9.05
N ASN A 35 19.78 23.01 -7.86
CA ASN A 35 19.73 24.26 -7.14
C ASN A 35 20.80 25.20 -7.70
N ASP A 36 20.39 26.25 -8.37
CA ASP A 36 21.29 27.21 -8.99
C ASP A 36 22.12 28.02 -7.96
N ALA A 37 21.64 28.14 -6.71
CA ALA A 37 22.32 28.87 -5.65
C ALA A 37 23.53 28.10 -5.08
N ASP A 38 23.36 26.77 -4.87
CA ASP A 38 24.35 25.94 -4.19
C ASP A 38 25.01 24.91 -5.13
N GLY A 39 24.54 24.80 -6.38
CA GLY A 39 25.02 23.82 -7.37
C GLY A 39 24.71 22.37 -7.02
N VAL A 40 23.78 22.12 -6.09
CA VAL A 40 23.36 20.78 -5.67
C VAL A 40 22.52 20.16 -6.75
N GLU A 41 22.90 18.95 -7.19
CA GLU A 41 22.15 18.15 -8.14
C GLU A 41 21.38 17.07 -7.38
N CYS A 42 20.08 16.94 -7.70
CA CYS A 42 19.18 15.98 -7.11
C CYS A 42 18.43 15.20 -8.18
N TRP A 43 18.25 13.90 -7.95
CA TRP A 43 17.45 13.02 -8.79
C TRP A 43 16.38 12.35 -7.94
N PHE A 44 15.13 12.47 -8.39
CA PHE A 44 13.98 11.90 -7.73
C PHE A 44 13.44 10.75 -8.57
N PHE A 45 13.36 9.58 -8.02
CA PHE A 45 12.88 8.39 -8.71
C PHE A 45 11.95 7.56 -7.85
N ALA A 46 11.14 6.74 -8.51
CA ALA A 46 10.14 5.89 -7.90
C ALA A 46 10.05 4.57 -8.66
N ARG A 47 9.47 3.57 -8.06
CA ARG A 47 9.08 2.32 -8.71
C ARG A 47 7.62 2.43 -9.15
N ARG A 48 7.36 2.27 -10.47
CA ARG A 48 6.02 2.42 -11.05
C ARG A 48 5.01 1.50 -10.36
N ASN A 49 3.85 2.03 -9.97
CA ASN A 49 2.76 1.33 -9.28
C ASN A 49 3.11 0.72 -7.91
N ILE A 50 4.33 0.92 -7.40
CA ILE A 50 4.79 0.40 -6.12
C ILE A 50 5.03 1.54 -5.15
N SER A 51 5.90 2.50 -5.53
CA SER A 51 6.29 3.60 -4.65
C SER A 51 5.11 4.52 -4.32
N THR A 52 5.05 4.92 -3.07
CA THR A 52 4.13 5.94 -2.56
C THR A 52 4.86 7.24 -2.23
N THR A 53 6.17 7.15 -2.00
CA THR A 53 7.09 8.27 -1.83
C THR A 53 8.20 8.18 -2.86
N LEU A 54 9.07 9.19 -2.92
CA LEU A 54 10.19 9.21 -3.84
C LEU A 54 11.47 8.78 -3.13
N PHE A 55 12.35 8.13 -3.89
CA PHE A 55 13.76 8.08 -3.53
C PHE A 55 14.43 9.36 -4.03
N LEU A 56 15.25 9.95 -3.18
CA LEU A 56 16.05 11.12 -3.52
C LEU A 56 17.54 10.74 -3.51
N LEU A 57 18.21 10.89 -4.64
CA LEU A 57 19.66 10.88 -4.72
C LEU A 57 20.14 12.32 -4.81
N GLN A 58 20.89 12.75 -3.81
CA GLN A 58 21.43 14.10 -3.73
C GLN A 58 22.94 14.07 -3.84
N ARG A 59 23.53 14.95 -4.68
CA ARG A 59 24.96 15.12 -4.75
C ARG A 59 25.48 15.94 -3.57
N THR A 60 26.54 15.48 -2.95
CA THR A 60 27.24 16.14 -1.85
C THR A 60 28.69 16.46 -2.21
N ALA A 61 29.40 17.18 -1.36
CA ALA A 61 30.82 17.48 -1.55
C ALA A 61 31.71 16.22 -1.56
N GLN A 62 31.29 15.12 -0.92
CA GLN A 62 32.05 13.89 -0.79
C GLN A 62 31.53 12.74 -1.65
N GLY A 63 30.37 12.90 -2.30
CA GLY A 63 29.72 11.88 -3.10
C GLY A 63 28.24 12.09 -3.21
N TYR A 64 27.45 11.19 -2.65
CA TYR A 64 26.00 11.20 -2.75
C TYR A 64 25.35 10.78 -1.45
N GLU A 65 24.11 11.24 -1.24
CA GLU A 65 23.21 10.72 -0.22
C GLU A 65 21.96 10.19 -0.91
N LEU A 66 21.63 8.92 -0.63
CA LEU A 66 20.39 8.29 -1.05
C LEU A 66 19.41 8.34 0.12
N HIS A 67 18.26 8.96 -0.10
CA HIS A 67 17.20 9.08 0.89
C HIS A 67 15.97 8.27 0.49
N VAL A 68 15.27 7.72 1.47
CA VAL A 68 13.90 7.24 1.35
C VAL A 68 13.04 8.05 2.33
N ASP A 69 11.90 8.52 1.84
CA ASP A 69 11.04 9.40 2.59
C ASP A 69 10.20 8.65 3.65
N ASN A 70 9.67 9.41 4.62
CA ASN A 70 8.80 8.88 5.65
C ASN A 70 7.53 8.28 5.04
N LEU A 71 6.99 7.26 5.68
CA LEU A 71 5.79 6.53 5.26
C LEU A 71 5.89 5.94 3.84
N ALA A 72 7.10 5.63 3.40
CA ALA A 72 7.33 4.93 2.15
C ALA A 72 6.59 3.58 2.12
N ALA A 73 6.32 3.09 0.92
CA ALA A 73 5.78 1.74 0.75
C ALA A 73 6.72 0.70 1.38
N TYR A 74 6.17 -0.31 2.04
CA TYR A 74 6.98 -1.36 2.67
C TYR A 74 7.93 -2.03 1.69
N ASP A 75 7.46 -2.27 0.46
CA ASP A 75 8.30 -2.83 -0.61
C ASP A 75 9.46 -1.91 -1.00
N ASP A 76 9.31 -0.58 -0.86
CA ASP A 76 10.39 0.37 -1.09
C ASP A 76 11.41 0.36 0.06
N LEU A 77 10.94 0.25 1.31
CA LEU A 77 11.83 0.08 2.45
C LEU A 77 12.66 -1.20 2.33
N ARG A 78 12.04 -2.31 1.95
CA ARG A 78 12.75 -3.58 1.71
C ARG A 78 13.76 -3.50 0.55
N MET A 79 13.45 -2.73 -0.48
CA MET A 79 14.33 -2.54 -1.64
C MET A 79 15.43 -1.50 -1.40
N PHE A 80 15.32 -0.69 -0.35
CA PHE A 80 16.27 0.37 -0.05
C PHE A 80 17.74 -0.10 0.02
N PRO A 81 18.08 -1.17 0.76
CA PRO A 81 19.45 -1.66 0.79
C PRO A 81 19.96 -2.16 -0.57
N TYR A 82 19.09 -2.76 -1.39
CA TYR A 82 19.44 -3.19 -2.74
C TYR A 82 19.70 -2.00 -3.67
N ILE A 83 18.86 -0.98 -3.61
CA ILE A 83 19.03 0.26 -4.39
C ILE A 83 20.33 0.95 -3.98
N ALA A 84 20.60 1.04 -2.68
CA ALA A 84 21.81 1.67 -2.14
C ALA A 84 23.08 0.90 -2.55
N ASP A 85 23.08 -0.44 -2.48
CA ASP A 85 24.19 -1.28 -2.91
C ASP A 85 24.43 -1.16 -4.41
N THR A 86 23.37 -1.22 -5.22
CA THR A 86 23.45 -1.06 -6.68
C THR A 86 24.01 0.30 -7.08
N LEU A 87 23.56 1.40 -6.43
CA LEU A 87 24.08 2.74 -6.64
C LEU A 87 25.56 2.85 -6.23
N THR A 88 25.93 2.25 -5.10
CA THR A 88 27.31 2.24 -4.61
C THR A 88 28.24 1.58 -5.62
N ASN A 89 27.86 0.43 -6.14
CA ASN A 89 28.63 -0.30 -7.16
C ASN A 89 28.68 0.48 -8.48
N PHE A 90 27.56 1.03 -8.93
CA PHE A 90 27.51 1.86 -10.14
C PHE A 90 28.40 3.10 -10.04
N LEU A 91 28.49 3.72 -8.89
CA LEU A 91 29.28 4.91 -8.62
C LEU A 91 30.76 4.62 -8.30
N ASP A 92 31.19 3.36 -8.30
CA ASP A 92 32.52 2.95 -7.82
C ASP A 92 32.83 3.53 -6.43
N GLY A 93 31.83 3.55 -5.56
CA GLY A 93 31.83 4.23 -4.27
C GLY A 93 31.95 3.30 -3.07
N ASN A 94 31.87 3.88 -1.88
CA ASN A 94 31.79 3.16 -0.62
C ASN A 94 30.71 3.77 0.27
N VAL A 95 29.93 2.92 0.95
CA VAL A 95 28.94 3.35 1.94
C VAL A 95 29.64 3.65 3.26
N VAL A 96 29.32 4.81 3.84
CA VAL A 96 29.96 5.25 5.10
C VAL A 96 29.38 4.49 6.29
N GLU A 97 28.06 4.31 6.35
CA GLU A 97 27.34 3.69 7.45
C GLU A 97 27.60 2.18 7.53
N ALA A 98 27.91 1.55 6.41
CA ALA A 98 28.13 0.09 6.29
C ALA A 98 29.61 -0.31 6.33
N ALA A 99 30.47 0.49 6.93
CA ALA A 99 31.93 0.26 6.90
C ALA A 99 32.34 -1.13 7.47
N GLU A 100 31.57 -1.72 8.37
CA GLU A 100 31.84 -3.03 8.99
C GLU A 100 30.70 -4.06 8.79
N GLU A 101 29.53 -3.64 8.35
CA GLU A 101 28.35 -4.49 8.13
C GLU A 101 27.76 -4.29 6.74
N SER A 102 27.08 -5.32 6.21
CA SER A 102 26.36 -5.16 4.95
C SER A 102 25.11 -4.33 5.14
N LEU A 103 24.71 -3.56 4.11
CA LEU A 103 23.45 -2.79 4.12
C LEU A 103 22.23 -3.67 4.43
N TYR A 104 22.23 -4.92 4.00
CA TYR A 104 21.14 -5.88 4.27
C TYR A 104 21.03 -6.31 5.74
N LYS A 105 22.07 -6.09 6.55
CA LYS A 105 22.00 -6.30 8.00
C LYS A 105 21.55 -5.06 8.75
N ILE A 106 21.84 -3.88 8.22
CA ILE A 106 21.45 -2.60 8.82
C ILE A 106 19.97 -2.32 8.50
N PHE A 107 19.55 -2.63 7.27
CA PHE A 107 18.20 -2.37 6.76
C PHE A 107 17.51 -3.70 6.40
N ASP A 108 17.27 -4.52 7.39
CA ASP A 108 16.55 -5.80 7.24
C ASP A 108 15.03 -5.63 7.29
N GLU A 109 14.29 -6.73 7.29
CA GLU A 109 12.83 -6.70 7.36
C GLU A 109 12.31 -6.18 8.70
N GLU A 110 13.04 -6.44 9.80
CA GLU A 110 12.70 -5.95 11.14
C GLU A 110 12.85 -4.42 11.17
N TRP A 111 13.95 -3.88 10.62
CA TRP A 111 14.14 -2.44 10.46
C TRP A 111 12.98 -1.77 9.70
N ALA A 112 12.52 -2.36 8.59
CA ALA A 112 11.42 -1.78 7.80
C ALA A 112 10.10 -1.72 8.59
N ALA A 113 9.81 -2.76 9.38
CA ALA A 113 8.63 -2.82 10.22
C ALA A 113 8.71 -1.83 11.39
N ASP A 114 9.88 -1.72 12.02
CA ASP A 114 10.13 -0.80 13.13
C ASP A 114 10.05 0.66 12.66
N THR A 115 10.65 0.98 11.50
CA THR A 115 10.56 2.30 10.87
C THR A 115 9.10 2.73 10.69
N ILE A 116 8.25 1.89 10.12
CA ILE A 116 6.81 2.17 9.96
C ILE A 116 6.15 2.39 11.32
N SER A 117 6.49 1.58 12.32
CA SER A 117 5.89 1.68 13.65
C SER A 117 6.26 2.98 14.34
N GLU A 118 7.50 3.41 14.24
CA GLU A 118 7.98 4.69 14.79
C GLU A 118 7.33 5.88 14.08
N GLU A 119 7.27 5.86 12.76
CA GLU A 119 6.65 6.92 11.96
C GLU A 119 5.15 7.08 12.25
N ILE A 120 4.43 5.97 12.39
CA ILE A 120 3.01 6.00 12.79
C ILE A 120 2.84 6.50 14.24
N ALA A 121 3.75 6.16 15.13
CA ALA A 121 3.73 6.68 16.50
C ALA A 121 3.95 8.20 16.53
N LEU A 122 4.88 8.72 15.74
CA LEU A 122 5.12 10.16 15.58
C LEU A 122 3.90 10.86 14.98
N LEU A 123 3.28 10.28 13.95
CA LEU A 123 2.06 10.79 13.34
C LEU A 123 0.92 10.88 14.36
N LYS A 124 0.68 9.82 15.13
CA LYS A 124 -0.33 9.81 16.21
C LYS A 124 -0.06 10.92 17.23
N GLY A 125 1.19 11.06 17.65
CA GLY A 125 1.61 12.12 18.56
C GLY A 125 1.31 13.51 18.01
N SER A 126 1.68 13.77 16.77
CA SER A 126 1.44 15.05 16.11
C SER A 126 -0.05 15.37 15.98
N LEU A 127 -0.86 14.43 15.50
CA LEU A 127 -2.30 14.61 15.33
C LEU A 127 -3.05 14.74 16.67
N SER A 128 -2.53 14.19 17.76
CA SER A 128 -3.14 14.35 19.09
C SER A 128 -2.96 15.77 19.65
N ILE A 129 -1.90 16.47 19.24
CA ILE A 129 -1.59 17.82 19.69
C ILE A 129 -2.25 18.85 18.78
N ILE A 130 -2.21 18.62 17.46
CA ILE A 130 -2.73 19.52 16.43
C ILE A 130 -3.71 18.74 15.54
N PRO A 131 -5.02 18.68 15.90
CA PRO A 131 -6.01 17.87 15.19
C PRO A 131 -6.22 18.25 13.71
N GLN A 132 -5.81 19.46 13.32
CA GLN A 132 -5.91 19.99 11.95
C GLN A 132 -4.53 20.03 11.26
N TYR A 133 -3.55 19.35 11.80
CA TYR A 133 -2.21 19.34 11.23
C TYR A 133 -2.19 18.57 9.91
N PHE A 134 -1.65 19.22 8.88
CA PHE A 134 -1.46 18.62 7.56
C PHE A 134 -0.08 17.99 7.50
N ILE A 135 -0.03 16.71 7.16
CA ILE A 135 1.21 16.09 6.73
C ILE A 135 1.18 16.08 5.21
N VAL A 136 1.91 17.00 4.61
CA VAL A 136 2.24 16.92 3.19
C VAL A 136 3.42 15.98 3.08
N LEU A 137 3.15 14.75 2.68
CA LEU A 137 4.22 13.84 2.34
C LEU A 137 4.67 14.19 0.92
N PRO A 138 5.97 14.36 0.67
CA PRO A 138 6.49 14.48 -0.67
C PRO A 138 6.28 13.14 -1.37
N THR A 139 5.19 13.01 -2.05
CA THR A 139 4.74 11.78 -2.69
C THR A 139 4.76 11.95 -4.19
N VAL A 140 4.73 10.82 -4.90
CA VAL A 140 4.35 10.80 -6.33
C VAL A 140 2.98 11.47 -6.53
N ALA A 141 2.17 11.51 -5.46
CA ALA A 141 0.95 12.31 -5.37
C ALA A 141 0.79 12.79 -3.92
N GLY A 142 0.70 14.10 -3.69
CA GLY A 142 0.50 14.69 -2.36
C GLY A 142 -0.70 14.07 -1.63
N CYS A 143 -0.54 13.85 -0.34
CA CYS A 143 -1.57 13.37 0.56
C CYS A 143 -1.55 14.21 1.83
N TYR A 144 -2.70 14.54 2.38
CA TYR A 144 -2.80 15.14 3.70
C TYR A 144 -3.62 14.25 4.61
N ILE A 145 -3.27 14.27 5.89
CA ILE A 145 -3.86 13.41 6.91
C ILE A 145 -4.33 14.30 8.06
N THR A 146 -5.63 14.23 8.36
CA THR A 146 -6.25 14.89 9.51
C THR A 146 -7.05 13.87 10.30
N LEU A 147 -7.48 14.21 11.53
CA LEU A 147 -8.38 13.35 12.28
C LEU A 147 -9.69 13.06 11.53
N ASP A 148 -10.19 14.04 10.78
CA ASP A 148 -11.43 13.87 9.99
C ASP A 148 -11.21 12.93 8.81
N THR A 149 -10.05 13.02 8.11
CA THR A 149 -9.74 12.09 7.02
C THR A 149 -9.58 10.66 7.55
N LEU A 150 -8.89 10.45 8.67
CA LEU A 150 -8.81 9.15 9.33
C LEU A 150 -10.20 8.62 9.69
N ARG A 151 -11.03 9.44 10.39
CA ARG A 151 -12.39 9.05 10.78
C ARG A 151 -13.26 8.67 9.57
N ASN A 152 -13.15 9.38 8.46
CA ASN A 152 -13.92 9.08 7.25
C ASN A 152 -13.59 7.71 6.64
N PHE A 153 -12.43 7.14 7.00
CA PHE A 153 -12.01 5.79 6.62
C PHE A 153 -12.12 4.77 7.75
N GLY A 154 -12.84 5.09 8.82
CA GLY A 154 -13.03 4.18 9.94
C GLY A 154 -11.76 3.93 10.75
N VAL A 155 -10.83 4.88 10.72
CA VAL A 155 -9.54 4.84 11.40
C VAL A 155 -9.48 5.93 12.48
N SER A 156 -8.89 5.65 13.62
CA SER A 156 -8.69 6.58 14.72
C SER A 156 -7.24 6.58 15.20
N LEU A 157 -6.89 7.49 16.12
CA LEU A 157 -5.56 7.47 16.76
C LEU A 157 -5.33 6.22 17.63
N HIS A 158 -6.40 5.51 18.01
CA HIS A 158 -6.34 4.26 18.78
C HIS A 158 -6.20 3.03 17.86
N SER A 159 -6.38 3.20 16.56
CA SER A 159 -6.21 2.12 15.59
C SER A 159 -4.78 1.57 15.62
N SER A 160 -4.65 0.29 15.27
CA SER A 160 -3.35 -0.38 15.17
C SER A 160 -2.47 0.28 14.10
N THR A 161 -1.16 0.13 14.24
CA THR A 161 -0.18 0.62 13.25
C THR A 161 -0.53 0.15 11.84
N PRO A 162 -0.80 -1.14 11.58
CA PRO A 162 -1.15 -1.62 10.24
C PRO A 162 -2.40 -0.94 9.64
N ARG A 163 -3.44 -0.66 10.45
CA ARG A 163 -4.64 0.02 9.96
C ARG A 163 -4.35 1.46 9.54
N ILE A 164 -3.64 2.23 10.36
CA ILE A 164 -3.30 3.61 10.03
C ILE A 164 -2.37 3.64 8.82
N TYR A 165 -1.36 2.80 8.81
CA TYR A 165 -0.41 2.70 7.70
C TYR A 165 -1.12 2.28 6.40
N GLY A 166 -1.96 1.26 6.43
CA GLY A 166 -2.75 0.80 5.30
C GLY A 166 -3.64 1.91 4.72
N TYR A 167 -4.30 2.69 5.57
CA TYR A 167 -5.05 3.87 5.14
C TYR A 167 -4.15 4.90 4.45
N ILE A 168 -2.98 5.20 5.01
CA ILE A 168 -2.05 6.17 4.43
C ILE A 168 -1.56 5.71 3.06
N GLN A 169 -1.14 4.45 2.95
CA GLN A 169 -0.73 3.85 1.68
C GLN A 169 -1.87 3.89 0.65
N TYR A 170 -3.08 3.61 1.09
CA TYR A 170 -4.28 3.75 0.27
C TYR A 170 -4.46 5.19 -0.21
N ALA A 171 -4.43 6.15 0.68
CA ALA A 171 -4.59 7.56 0.37
C ALA A 171 -3.55 8.04 -0.65
N MET A 172 -2.29 7.68 -0.44
CA MET A 172 -1.18 8.07 -1.31
C MET A 172 -1.28 7.47 -2.71
N ARG A 173 -1.68 6.19 -2.84
CA ARG A 173 -1.80 5.51 -4.14
C ARG A 173 -2.98 5.98 -4.97
N ASN A 174 -4.05 6.41 -4.33
CA ASN A 174 -5.28 6.80 -5.03
C ASN A 174 -5.33 8.27 -5.41
N LYS A 175 -4.23 9.00 -5.25
CA LYS A 175 -4.15 10.41 -5.61
C LYS A 175 -5.38 11.15 -5.09
N PHE A 176 -5.45 11.40 -3.78
CA PHE A 176 -6.52 12.23 -3.19
C PHE A 176 -6.51 13.68 -3.68
N LEU A 177 -5.87 13.92 -4.79
CA LEU A 177 -5.95 15.17 -5.51
C LEU A 177 -6.97 14.99 -6.64
N PRO A 178 -7.88 15.95 -6.86
CA PRO A 178 -8.74 15.95 -8.02
C PRO A 178 -7.89 15.83 -9.26
N SER A 179 -8.33 15.01 -10.19
CA SER A 179 -7.69 14.86 -11.48
C SER A 179 -7.60 16.22 -12.17
N GLY A 180 -6.41 16.77 -12.31
CA GLY A 180 -6.12 17.89 -13.16
C GLY A 180 -5.79 19.23 -12.50
N GLU A 181 -5.91 19.38 -11.19
CA GLU A 181 -5.45 20.60 -10.53
C GLU A 181 -4.13 20.36 -9.78
N PRO A 182 -3.10 21.13 -10.06
CA PRO A 182 -1.84 21.04 -9.33
C PRO A 182 -2.05 21.46 -7.87
N LEU A 183 -1.36 20.79 -6.96
CA LEU A 183 -1.21 21.27 -5.60
C LEU A 183 -0.51 22.63 -5.68
N ILE A 184 -1.21 23.70 -5.32
CA ILE A 184 -0.58 25.03 -5.28
C ILE A 184 0.05 25.17 -3.90
N LEU A 185 1.37 25.11 -3.87
CA LEU A 185 2.15 25.45 -2.68
C LEU A 185 2.35 26.96 -2.66
N HIS A 186 1.75 27.62 -1.70
CA HIS A 186 2.04 29.01 -1.40
C HIS A 186 3.15 29.07 -0.36
N ASP A 187 4.34 29.43 -0.79
CA ASP A 187 5.46 29.70 0.11
C ASP A 187 5.25 31.11 0.69
N THR A 188 4.83 31.16 1.93
CA THR A 188 4.83 32.40 2.72
C THR A 188 6.05 32.37 3.64
N GLU A 189 6.61 33.54 4.00
CA GLU A 189 7.89 33.66 4.71
C GLU A 189 8.03 32.76 5.96
N ASP A 190 6.95 32.19 6.49
CA ASP A 190 6.96 31.33 7.69
C ASP A 190 6.09 30.06 7.60
N THR A 191 5.29 29.86 6.55
CA THR A 191 4.40 28.68 6.40
C THR A 191 4.18 28.33 4.94
N ILE A 192 4.08 27.04 4.66
CA ILE A 192 3.61 26.52 3.37
C ILE A 192 2.09 26.34 3.48
N GLU A 193 1.33 27.20 2.81
CA GLU A 193 -0.12 27.00 2.67
C GLU A 193 -0.39 26.08 1.46
N VAL A 194 -1.19 25.05 1.71
CA VAL A 194 -1.60 24.09 0.68
C VAL A 194 -3.08 24.29 0.40
N ASP A 195 -3.42 24.72 -0.81
CA ASP A 195 -4.81 24.74 -1.25
C ASP A 195 -5.29 23.32 -1.55
N ILE A 196 -6.22 22.83 -0.72
CA ILE A 196 -6.72 21.46 -0.79
C ILE A 196 -8.10 21.46 -1.45
N PRO A 197 -8.27 20.81 -2.60
CA PRO A 197 -9.56 20.70 -3.25
C PRO A 197 -10.58 19.92 -2.39
N GLN A 198 -11.82 20.38 -2.36
CA GLN A 198 -12.89 19.84 -1.48
C GLN A 198 -13.47 18.48 -1.94
N HIS A 199 -13.08 17.93 -3.08
CA HIS A 199 -13.64 16.69 -3.61
C HIS A 199 -12.54 15.69 -3.97
N THR A 200 -12.62 14.53 -3.32
CA THR A 200 -11.64 13.44 -3.45
C THR A 200 -12.17 12.38 -4.41
N PRO A 201 -11.56 12.16 -5.57
CA PRO A 201 -11.87 10.99 -6.38
C PRO A 201 -11.24 9.74 -5.76
N VAL A 202 -11.98 8.66 -5.83
CA VAL A 202 -11.57 7.37 -5.29
C VAL A 202 -11.03 6.51 -6.41
N GLY A 203 -9.82 6.02 -6.24
CA GLY A 203 -9.15 5.12 -7.16
C GLY A 203 -8.89 3.73 -6.56
N ARG A 204 -8.36 2.80 -7.37
CA ARG A 204 -8.02 1.43 -6.96
C ARG A 204 -6.76 1.37 -6.11
N VAL A 205 -6.74 0.48 -5.13
CA VAL A 205 -5.57 0.14 -4.31
C VAL A 205 -5.14 -1.29 -4.61
N LYS A 206 -3.85 -1.50 -4.81
CA LYS A 206 -3.28 -2.84 -4.63
C LYS A 206 -3.20 -3.10 -3.12
N SER A 207 -3.71 -4.24 -2.67
CA SER A 207 -3.57 -4.61 -1.28
C SER A 207 -2.10 -4.79 -0.96
N TRP A 208 -1.69 -4.22 0.17
CA TRP A 208 -0.39 -4.43 0.71
C TRP A 208 -0.35 -5.80 1.37
N GLN A 209 0.43 -6.73 0.83
CA GLN A 209 0.72 -7.99 1.47
C GLN A 209 2.21 -8.03 1.80
N LEU A 210 2.50 -8.21 3.08
CA LEU A 210 3.82 -8.66 3.50
C LEU A 210 4.03 -10.07 2.95
N ASP A 211 5.07 -10.29 2.14
CA ASP A 211 5.45 -11.61 1.68
C ASP A 211 5.64 -12.54 2.88
N GLY A 212 4.70 -13.47 3.05
CA GLY A 212 4.80 -14.53 4.05
C GLY A 212 4.43 -14.16 5.48
N CYS A 213 4.12 -12.92 5.81
CA CYS A 213 3.54 -12.56 7.09
C CYS A 213 2.02 -12.48 6.97
N GLU A 214 1.30 -13.33 7.70
CA GLU A 214 -0.11 -13.11 7.99
C GLU A 214 -0.22 -11.88 8.90
N THR A 215 -0.34 -10.70 8.31
CA THR A 215 -0.67 -9.50 9.08
C THR A 215 -2.14 -9.57 9.44
N TYR A 216 -2.41 -9.96 10.66
CA TYR A 216 -3.74 -9.84 11.22
C TYR A 216 -4.02 -8.35 11.46
N GLU A 217 -4.96 -7.80 10.72
CA GLU A 217 -5.50 -6.50 11.02
C GLU A 217 -6.21 -6.56 12.37
N THR A 218 -5.62 -5.96 13.40
CA THR A 218 -6.21 -5.95 14.74
C THR A 218 -7.08 -4.71 14.88
N TYR A 219 -8.37 -4.92 15.15
CA TYR A 219 -9.31 -3.86 15.47
C TYR A 219 -9.25 -3.56 16.97
N SER A 220 -9.09 -2.29 17.34
CA SER A 220 -9.29 -1.84 18.69
C SER A 220 -10.79 -1.76 19.03
N ARG A 221 -11.14 -1.61 20.30
CA ARG A 221 -12.54 -1.40 20.70
C ARG A 221 -13.08 -0.12 20.07
N GLU A 222 -12.26 0.91 20.04
CA GLU A 222 -12.58 2.23 19.48
C GLU A 222 -12.80 2.14 17.95
N ASP A 223 -12.05 1.28 17.23
CA ASP A 223 -12.28 1.02 15.82
C ASP A 223 -13.66 0.40 15.57
N VAL A 224 -14.05 -0.60 16.39
CA VAL A 224 -15.36 -1.23 16.29
C VAL A 224 -16.48 -0.22 16.55
N GLU A 225 -16.37 0.58 17.62
CA GLU A 225 -17.35 1.60 17.98
C GLU A 225 -17.47 2.69 16.87
N LEU A 226 -16.35 3.10 16.28
CA LEU A 226 -16.30 4.04 15.16
C LEU A 226 -16.99 3.46 13.92
N LEU A 227 -16.63 2.23 13.51
CA LEU A 227 -17.22 1.59 12.34
C LEU A 227 -18.72 1.36 12.48
N LEU A 228 -19.19 0.98 13.69
CA LEU A 228 -20.64 0.85 13.95
C LEU A 228 -21.35 2.21 13.91
N THR A 229 -20.71 3.27 14.40
CA THR A 229 -21.24 4.64 14.28
C THR A 229 -21.36 5.04 12.81
N LEU A 230 -20.33 4.78 12.01
CA LEU A 230 -20.34 5.04 10.57
C LEU A 230 -21.41 4.20 9.85
N ALA A 231 -21.62 2.95 10.27
CA ALA A 231 -22.68 2.09 9.74
C ALA A 231 -24.07 2.69 9.96
N ASP A 232 -24.32 3.27 11.14
CA ASP A 232 -25.61 3.93 11.42
C ASP A 232 -25.72 5.27 10.67
N GLU A 233 -24.65 6.04 10.56
CA GLU A 233 -24.61 7.26 9.74
C GLU A 233 -24.92 6.94 8.26
N TYR A 234 -24.38 5.84 7.71
CA TYR A 234 -24.65 5.36 6.35
C TYR A 234 -26.14 5.04 6.14
N LYS A 235 -26.75 4.29 7.08
CA LYS A 235 -28.20 3.99 7.03
C LYS A 235 -29.06 5.24 7.10
N ASN A 236 -28.55 6.33 7.70
CA ASN A 236 -29.20 7.63 7.78
C ASN A 236 -28.88 8.55 6.60
N GLY A 237 -28.27 8.02 5.53
CA GLY A 237 -28.05 8.71 4.26
C GLY A 237 -26.67 9.33 4.07
N ARG A 238 -25.72 9.10 4.99
CA ARG A 238 -24.33 9.50 4.76
C ARG A 238 -23.70 8.60 3.70
N THR A 239 -22.97 9.20 2.76
CA THR A 239 -22.13 8.43 1.82
C THR A 239 -20.84 8.01 2.52
N LEU A 240 -20.50 6.74 2.42
CA LEU A 240 -19.22 6.18 2.87
C LEU A 240 -18.47 5.57 1.71
N HIS A 241 -17.16 5.52 1.87
CA HIS A 241 -16.26 4.86 0.93
C HIS A 241 -16.45 3.34 0.94
N GLY A 242 -16.26 2.67 -0.21
CA GLY A 242 -16.41 1.22 -0.34
C GLY A 242 -15.54 0.43 0.66
N VAL A 243 -14.30 0.87 0.90
CA VAL A 243 -13.40 0.24 1.88
C VAL A 243 -13.98 0.28 3.30
N VAL A 244 -14.58 1.40 3.72
CA VAL A 244 -15.21 1.49 5.05
C VAL A 244 -16.39 0.54 5.18
N LEU A 245 -17.20 0.45 4.12
CA LEU A 245 -18.33 -0.49 4.07
C LEU A 245 -17.84 -1.95 4.09
N ASN A 246 -16.71 -2.23 3.44
CA ASN A 246 -16.04 -3.52 3.52
C ASN A 246 -15.56 -3.83 4.95
N ASP A 247 -14.94 -2.86 5.63
CA ASP A 247 -14.49 -3.05 7.01
C ASP A 247 -15.66 -3.33 7.96
N ILE A 248 -16.77 -2.61 7.80
CA ILE A 248 -18.01 -2.91 8.54
C ILE A 248 -18.47 -4.35 8.26
N GLY A 249 -18.43 -4.79 6.99
CA GLY A 249 -18.74 -6.17 6.61
C GLY A 249 -17.82 -7.18 7.30
N THR A 250 -16.53 -6.85 7.41
CA THR A 250 -15.51 -7.68 8.06
C THR A 250 -15.80 -7.85 9.56
N LEU A 251 -16.28 -6.81 10.26
CA LEU A 251 -16.67 -6.95 11.66
C LEU A 251 -17.70 -8.06 11.87
N PHE A 252 -18.72 -8.12 10.99
CA PHE A 252 -19.75 -9.15 11.05
C PHE A 252 -19.28 -10.52 10.55
N HIS A 253 -18.39 -10.53 9.55
CA HIS A 253 -17.84 -11.76 8.99
C HIS A 253 -16.96 -12.51 9.98
N GLU A 254 -16.04 -11.78 10.61
CA GLU A 254 -15.06 -12.36 11.55
C GLU A 254 -15.55 -12.37 13.01
N GLY A 255 -16.64 -11.69 13.31
CA GLY A 255 -17.17 -11.56 14.68
C GLY A 255 -16.32 -10.67 15.57
N VAL A 256 -15.80 -9.58 15.05
CA VAL A 256 -14.93 -8.65 15.79
C VAL A 256 -15.76 -7.81 16.76
N GLY A 257 -15.63 -8.09 18.05
CA GLY A 257 -16.36 -7.39 19.13
C GLY A 257 -17.87 -7.72 19.16
N MET A 258 -18.35 -8.64 18.33
CA MET A 258 -19.75 -9.06 18.22
C MET A 258 -19.86 -10.50 17.68
N PRO A 259 -21.03 -11.17 17.81
CA PRO A 259 -21.21 -12.45 17.17
C PRO A 259 -21.11 -12.39 15.65
N ILE A 260 -20.58 -13.46 15.05
CA ILE A 260 -20.56 -13.63 13.59
C ILE A 260 -21.99 -13.56 13.04
N ASP A 261 -22.18 -12.75 11.97
CA ASP A 261 -23.46 -12.56 11.30
C ASP A 261 -23.24 -12.52 9.77
N GLY A 262 -23.36 -13.66 9.12
CA GLY A 262 -23.12 -13.80 7.68
C GLY A 262 -24.11 -13.00 6.82
N GLU A 263 -25.36 -12.80 7.26
CA GLU A 263 -26.34 -11.99 6.51
C GLU A 263 -25.93 -10.52 6.50
N LYS A 264 -25.53 -9.97 7.65
CA LYS A 264 -25.02 -8.61 7.73
C LYS A 264 -23.70 -8.44 6.98
N ALA A 265 -22.81 -9.42 7.07
CA ALA A 265 -21.56 -9.40 6.31
C ALA A 265 -21.85 -9.31 4.79
N ILE A 266 -22.73 -10.16 4.26
CA ILE A 266 -23.16 -10.12 2.84
C ILE A 266 -23.75 -8.76 2.48
N TYR A 267 -24.62 -8.22 3.35
CA TYR A 267 -25.22 -6.89 3.12
C TYR A 267 -24.16 -5.81 2.97
N TRP A 268 -23.22 -5.69 3.93
CA TRP A 268 -22.22 -4.66 3.93
C TRP A 268 -21.19 -4.81 2.81
N PHE A 269 -20.73 -6.02 2.52
CA PHE A 269 -19.89 -6.27 1.34
C PHE A 269 -20.62 -5.94 0.04
N GLY A 270 -21.94 -6.18 -0.03
CA GLY A 270 -22.78 -5.79 -1.14
C GLY A 270 -22.86 -4.27 -1.31
N GLU A 271 -22.99 -3.51 -0.22
CA GLU A 271 -22.96 -2.04 -0.24
C GLU A 271 -21.57 -1.50 -0.62
N ALA A 272 -20.50 -2.16 -0.14
CA ALA A 272 -19.13 -1.83 -0.53
C ALA A 272 -18.90 -1.97 -2.04
N LEU A 273 -19.39 -3.07 -2.64
CA LEU A 273 -19.37 -3.27 -4.10
C LEU A 273 -20.11 -2.16 -4.85
N LYS A 274 -21.31 -1.75 -4.37
CA LYS A 274 -22.07 -0.65 -4.97
C LYS A 274 -21.32 0.69 -4.86
N ALA A 275 -20.55 0.87 -3.80
CA ALA A 275 -19.71 2.05 -3.58
C ALA A 275 -18.35 1.98 -4.33
N GLY A 276 -18.15 0.95 -5.19
CA GLY A 276 -16.99 0.84 -6.08
C GLY A 276 -15.81 0.06 -5.52
N ASP A 277 -15.94 -0.63 -4.39
CA ASP A 277 -14.89 -1.54 -3.91
C ASP A 277 -14.85 -2.80 -4.80
N THR A 278 -13.88 -2.86 -5.68
CA THR A 278 -13.64 -4.00 -6.58
C THR A 278 -12.48 -4.89 -6.11
N LEU A 279 -11.86 -4.58 -4.98
CA LEU A 279 -10.69 -5.28 -4.47
C LEU A 279 -11.08 -6.19 -3.29
N TYR A 280 -11.46 -5.57 -2.17
CA TYR A 280 -11.67 -6.28 -0.91
C TYR A 280 -13.05 -6.93 -0.80
N ALA A 281 -14.12 -6.18 -1.05
CA ALA A 281 -15.46 -6.69 -0.84
C ALA A 281 -15.82 -7.92 -1.68
N PRO A 282 -15.51 -7.99 -2.99
CA PRO A 282 -15.79 -9.19 -3.77
C PRO A 282 -14.90 -10.36 -3.36
N THR A 283 -13.67 -10.13 -2.91
CA THR A 283 -12.77 -11.15 -2.37
C THR A 283 -13.30 -11.72 -1.07
N ASN A 284 -13.72 -10.87 -0.14
CA ASN A 284 -14.30 -11.28 1.14
C ASN A 284 -15.63 -12.00 0.96
N LEU A 285 -16.49 -11.56 0.03
CA LEU A 285 -17.69 -12.31 -0.36
C LEU A 285 -17.37 -13.71 -0.92
N GLY A 286 -16.34 -13.80 -1.75
CA GLY A 286 -15.85 -15.07 -2.28
C GLY A 286 -15.44 -16.03 -1.16
N ASP A 287 -14.66 -15.55 -0.21
CA ASP A 287 -14.23 -16.34 0.95
C ASP A 287 -15.41 -16.72 1.86
N LEU A 288 -16.33 -15.77 2.11
CA LEU A 288 -17.55 -16.03 2.88
C LEU A 288 -18.38 -17.16 2.24
N PHE A 289 -18.65 -17.07 0.94
CA PHE A 289 -19.42 -18.13 0.26
C PHE A 289 -18.65 -19.44 0.14
N ARG A 290 -17.33 -19.40 0.00
CA ARG A 290 -16.51 -20.61 -0.08
C ARG A 290 -16.48 -21.39 1.23
N LYS A 291 -16.36 -20.70 2.36
CA LYS A 291 -16.24 -21.30 3.69
C LYS A 291 -17.58 -21.46 4.41
N GLY A 292 -18.54 -20.61 4.06
CA GLY A 292 -19.74 -20.35 4.86
C GLY A 292 -19.45 -19.33 5.99
N CYS A 293 -20.51 -18.76 6.57
CA CYS A 293 -20.40 -17.77 7.65
C CYS A 293 -21.68 -17.77 8.50
N GLY A 294 -21.59 -18.13 9.77
CA GLY A 294 -22.77 -18.22 10.63
C GLY A 294 -23.81 -19.20 10.07
N ILE A 295 -25.01 -18.72 9.73
CA ILE A 295 -26.07 -19.53 9.12
C ILE A 295 -25.91 -19.70 7.60
N ILE A 296 -25.02 -18.93 6.97
CA ILE A 296 -24.75 -19.02 5.54
C ILE A 296 -23.93 -20.25 5.25
N LYS A 297 -24.49 -21.16 4.45
CA LYS A 297 -23.80 -22.38 4.04
C LYS A 297 -22.81 -22.12 2.90
N PRO A 298 -21.75 -22.92 2.79
CA PRO A 298 -20.84 -22.85 1.65
C PRO A 298 -21.55 -22.99 0.31
N SER A 299 -21.16 -22.16 -0.66
CA SER A 299 -21.62 -22.19 -2.04
C SER A 299 -20.46 -21.86 -2.98
N LEU A 300 -19.88 -22.89 -3.60
CA LEU A 300 -18.75 -22.71 -4.52
C LEU A 300 -19.14 -21.91 -5.78
N GLN A 301 -20.41 -21.99 -6.19
CA GLN A 301 -20.92 -21.22 -7.32
C GLN A 301 -20.94 -19.72 -6.97
N ASP A 302 -21.47 -19.35 -5.79
CA ASP A 302 -21.53 -17.95 -5.37
C ASP A 302 -20.13 -17.40 -5.05
N ALA A 303 -19.25 -18.26 -4.48
CA ALA A 303 -17.85 -17.92 -4.27
C ALA A 303 -17.15 -17.55 -5.58
N LEU A 304 -17.26 -18.39 -6.61
CA LEU A 304 -16.68 -18.13 -7.92
C LEU A 304 -17.25 -16.87 -8.58
N ASN A 305 -18.57 -16.65 -8.44
CA ASN A 305 -19.23 -15.46 -8.95
C ASN A 305 -18.75 -14.18 -8.26
N ALA A 306 -18.44 -14.24 -6.97
CA ALA A 306 -17.90 -13.13 -6.20
C ALA A 306 -16.44 -12.84 -6.59
N TYR A 307 -15.56 -13.84 -6.59
CA TYR A 307 -14.16 -13.68 -7.01
C TYR A 307 -14.01 -13.08 -8.41
N LYS A 308 -14.85 -13.46 -9.37
CA LYS A 308 -14.84 -12.90 -10.74
C LYS A 308 -15.12 -11.41 -10.81
N LYS A 309 -15.64 -10.79 -9.75
CA LYS A 309 -15.83 -9.33 -9.67
C LYS A 309 -14.64 -8.61 -9.05
N SER A 310 -13.70 -9.38 -8.51
CA SER A 310 -12.53 -8.84 -7.84
C SER A 310 -11.39 -8.57 -8.82
N THR A 311 -10.59 -7.55 -8.47
CA THR A 311 -9.32 -7.25 -9.12
C THR A 311 -8.13 -7.66 -8.23
N ASP A 312 -8.38 -8.42 -7.19
CA ASP A 312 -7.36 -8.89 -6.26
C ASP A 312 -6.63 -10.12 -6.82
N PRO A 313 -5.28 -10.13 -6.83
CA PRO A 313 -4.51 -11.30 -7.25
C PRO A 313 -4.86 -12.59 -6.49
N TYR A 314 -5.23 -12.48 -5.22
CA TYR A 314 -5.74 -13.63 -4.46
C TYR A 314 -7.06 -14.17 -5.03
N ALA A 315 -7.98 -13.31 -5.45
CA ALA A 315 -9.21 -13.75 -6.09
C ALA A 315 -8.90 -14.44 -7.44
N HIS A 316 -7.96 -13.93 -8.23
CA HIS A 316 -7.49 -14.58 -9.45
C HIS A 316 -6.90 -15.97 -9.16
N TYR A 317 -6.09 -16.11 -8.11
CA TYR A 317 -5.60 -17.41 -7.65
C TYR A 317 -6.77 -18.35 -7.27
N ARG A 318 -7.79 -17.85 -6.56
CA ARG A 318 -8.97 -18.65 -6.20
C ARG A 318 -9.81 -19.09 -7.41
N ILE A 319 -9.90 -18.25 -8.44
CA ILE A 319 -10.54 -18.63 -9.71
C ILE A 319 -9.72 -19.75 -10.40
N GLY A 320 -8.39 -19.64 -10.39
CA GLY A 320 -7.50 -20.71 -10.86
C GLY A 320 -7.79 -22.05 -10.16
N GLN A 321 -7.89 -22.03 -8.83
CA GLN A 321 -8.27 -23.22 -8.06
C GLN A 321 -9.66 -23.75 -8.44
N ALA A 322 -10.63 -22.85 -8.64
CA ALA A 322 -11.99 -23.26 -9.04
C ALA A 322 -12.00 -24.02 -10.37
N HIS A 323 -11.18 -23.60 -11.33
CA HIS A 323 -11.01 -24.32 -12.60
C HIS A 323 -10.21 -25.61 -12.45
N GLU A 324 -9.17 -25.62 -11.63
CA GLU A 324 -8.36 -26.81 -11.38
C GLU A 324 -9.15 -27.91 -10.69
N GLU A 325 -9.88 -27.57 -9.64
CA GLU A 325 -10.66 -28.51 -8.82
C GLU A 325 -12.05 -28.79 -9.38
N GLY A 326 -12.51 -27.99 -10.34
CA GLY A 326 -13.81 -28.15 -10.94
C GLY A 326 -14.97 -27.81 -10.01
N TRP A 327 -14.94 -26.62 -9.37
CA TRP A 327 -15.97 -26.21 -8.39
C TRP A 327 -17.39 -26.18 -8.95
N THR A 328 -17.54 -25.76 -10.19
CA THR A 328 -18.85 -25.56 -10.83
C THR A 328 -18.99 -26.26 -12.19
N SER A 329 -17.90 -26.86 -12.66
CA SER A 329 -17.83 -27.57 -13.93
C SER A 329 -16.76 -28.65 -13.86
N ALA A 330 -16.55 -29.43 -14.90
CA ALA A 330 -15.42 -30.37 -14.94
C ALA A 330 -14.07 -29.58 -14.83
N PRO A 331 -13.05 -30.15 -14.16
CA PRO A 331 -11.74 -29.58 -14.05
C PRO A 331 -11.16 -29.15 -15.40
N ASN A 332 -10.57 -27.96 -15.45
CA ASN A 332 -9.96 -27.39 -16.64
C ASN A 332 -8.58 -26.78 -16.30
N ILE A 333 -7.56 -27.62 -16.40
CA ILE A 333 -6.18 -27.23 -16.05
C ILE A 333 -5.67 -26.09 -16.95
N ARG A 334 -6.02 -26.06 -18.23
CA ARG A 334 -5.58 -24.98 -19.14
C ARG A 334 -6.12 -23.62 -18.70
N GLU A 335 -7.36 -23.56 -18.29
CA GLU A 335 -7.97 -22.32 -17.80
C GLU A 335 -7.44 -21.96 -16.42
N ALA A 336 -7.19 -22.94 -15.55
CA ALA A 336 -6.57 -22.73 -14.25
C ALA A 336 -5.19 -22.07 -14.37
N ILE A 337 -4.34 -22.56 -15.29
CA ILE A 337 -3.01 -21.97 -15.55
C ILE A 337 -3.10 -20.48 -15.91
N LYS A 338 -3.99 -20.08 -16.80
CA LYS A 338 -4.15 -18.67 -17.16
C LYS A 338 -4.47 -17.76 -15.98
N TRP A 339 -5.35 -18.24 -15.08
CA TRP A 339 -5.70 -17.50 -13.89
C TRP A 339 -4.56 -17.46 -12.86
N TYR A 340 -3.78 -18.52 -12.77
CA TYR A 340 -2.56 -18.53 -11.94
C TYR A 340 -1.48 -17.63 -12.53
N GLU A 341 -1.30 -17.61 -13.84
CA GLU A 341 -0.39 -16.69 -14.52
C GLU A 341 -0.77 -15.24 -14.22
N LEU A 342 -2.05 -14.87 -14.37
CA LEU A 342 -2.53 -13.53 -14.06
C LEU A 342 -2.26 -13.14 -12.59
N ALA A 343 -2.50 -14.05 -11.65
CA ALA A 343 -2.20 -13.80 -10.24
C ALA A 343 -0.69 -13.72 -9.96
N ALA A 344 0.11 -14.54 -10.64
CA ALA A 344 1.56 -14.56 -10.49
C ALA A 344 2.23 -13.30 -11.05
N ASP A 345 1.74 -12.78 -12.20
CA ASP A 345 2.21 -11.53 -12.81
C ASP A 345 1.98 -10.32 -11.88
N GLU A 346 1.00 -10.43 -10.98
CA GLU A 346 0.73 -9.46 -9.91
C GLU A 346 1.43 -9.79 -8.58
N GLY A 347 2.33 -10.77 -8.57
CA GLY A 347 3.17 -11.12 -7.43
C GLY A 347 2.54 -12.08 -6.41
N HIS A 348 1.43 -12.76 -6.73
CA HIS A 348 0.78 -13.68 -5.78
C HIS A 348 1.59 -14.96 -5.57
N HIS A 349 2.24 -15.10 -4.42
CA HIS A 349 3.21 -16.15 -4.11
C HIS A 349 2.66 -17.59 -4.23
N LEU A 350 1.38 -17.82 -3.86
CA LEU A 350 0.77 -19.15 -3.99
C LEU A 350 0.51 -19.52 -5.46
N ALA A 351 0.20 -18.54 -6.31
CA ALA A 351 0.05 -18.75 -7.75
C ALA A 351 1.40 -19.12 -8.38
N ILE A 352 2.46 -18.37 -8.06
CA ILE A 352 3.85 -18.66 -8.48
C ILE A 352 4.25 -20.06 -8.05
N LYS A 353 4.04 -20.40 -6.78
CA LYS A 353 4.33 -21.75 -6.26
C LYS A 353 3.55 -22.83 -6.97
N ARG A 354 2.27 -22.59 -7.30
CA ARG A 354 1.41 -23.55 -7.99
C ARG A 354 1.85 -23.79 -9.41
N LEU A 355 2.14 -22.73 -10.18
CA LEU A 355 2.67 -22.82 -11.54
C LEU A 355 3.97 -23.62 -11.60
N ASN A 356 4.92 -23.32 -10.70
CA ASN A 356 6.17 -24.07 -10.60
C ASN A 356 5.98 -25.57 -10.32
N SER A 357 4.89 -25.95 -9.66
CA SER A 357 4.55 -27.35 -9.40
C SER A 357 3.86 -28.03 -10.57
N MET A 358 3.28 -27.28 -11.50
CA MET A 358 2.59 -27.77 -12.68
C MET A 358 3.52 -27.98 -13.89
N ASP A 359 4.68 -27.30 -13.88
CA ASP A 359 5.74 -27.45 -14.89
C ASP A 359 6.94 -28.19 -14.27
N PRO A 360 6.89 -29.50 -14.12
CA PRO A 360 8.04 -30.28 -13.66
C PRO A 360 9.09 -30.27 -14.79
N LYS A 361 10.17 -29.50 -14.59
CA LYS A 361 11.37 -29.54 -15.45
C LYS A 361 11.94 -30.94 -15.56
#